data_c5316c29053de0b65ae728fd2b7ffd73
#
_entry.id   c5316c29053de0b65ae728fd2b7ffd73
#
_cell.length_a   1.000
_cell.length_b   1.000
_cell.length_c   1.000
_cell.angle_alpha   90.00
_cell.angle_beta   90.00
_cell.angle_gamma   90.00
#
_symmetry.space_group_name_H-M   'P 1'
#
loop_
_entity.id
_entity.type
_entity.pdbx_description
1 polymer ?
#
loop_
_entity_poly.entity_id
_entity_poly.type
_entity_poly.pdbx_seq_one_letter_code
_entity_poly.pdbx_strand_id
1 'polypeptide(L)'
;MKGIILAGGSGTRLYPLTRVTSKQLLPIYDKPMIYYPLSTLMLAGIEDILIISTPDDTPRFKELLGDGSNFGINLSYAVQPSPDGLAQAFIIGEEFIGNDTCAMVLGDNIFYGSYFRKNLADAVKAAEEGYATIFGYYVKDPERFGIVEFDKQRNVISVEEKPQHPKSNYCITGLYFYDNRVVSMAKQVKPSARGELEITDLNRLYLNEGKLKVQLLGRGFAWLDTGTMDSLMDASTFVQTVQSRQGVVISAPEEIAYLEGLITKEQLLESAKMYGKSPYGEHLKLVAEGKFVY
;
A
#
# COMPACT_ATOMS: atom_id res chain seq x y z
N MET A 1 1.75 13.57 8.26
CA MET A 1 1.75 12.08 8.29
C MET A 1 2.87 11.57 7.42
N LYS A 2 3.59 10.54 7.84
CA LYS A 2 4.61 9.84 7.04
C LYS A 2 4.02 8.58 6.41
N GLY A 3 4.54 8.18 5.25
CA GLY A 3 4.13 6.95 4.57
C GLY A 3 5.27 5.93 4.51
N ILE A 4 4.95 4.64 4.65
CA ILE A 4 5.89 3.55 4.43
C ILE A 4 5.33 2.62 3.35
N ILE A 5 6.14 2.30 2.35
CA ILE A 5 5.89 1.18 1.44
C ILE A 5 6.83 0.06 1.82
N LEU A 6 6.29 -1.05 2.31
CA LEU A 6 7.10 -2.22 2.60
C LEU A 6 7.19 -3.12 1.36
N ALA A 7 8.32 -3.03 0.69
CA ALA A 7 8.64 -3.71 -0.57
C ALA A 7 9.76 -4.74 -0.39
N GLY A 8 9.79 -5.40 0.77
CA GLY A 8 10.72 -6.48 1.11
C GLY A 8 10.18 -7.86 0.79
N GLY A 9 10.92 -8.87 1.26
CA GLY A 9 10.57 -10.27 1.13
C GLY A 9 11.24 -10.97 -0.07
N SER A 10 11.44 -12.29 0.06
CA SER A 10 12.18 -13.10 -0.92
C SER A 10 11.43 -13.40 -2.22
N GLY A 11 10.11 -13.16 -2.25
CA GLY A 11 9.27 -13.42 -3.43
C GLY A 11 9.28 -14.88 -3.94
N THR A 12 9.69 -15.84 -3.13
CA THR A 12 9.92 -17.24 -3.56
C THR A 12 8.69 -17.94 -4.17
N ARG A 13 7.49 -17.52 -3.76
CA ARG A 13 6.24 -18.04 -4.35
C ARG A 13 6.04 -17.65 -5.83
N LEU A 14 6.80 -16.67 -6.31
CA LEU A 14 6.80 -16.21 -7.70
C LEU A 14 8.07 -16.65 -8.48
N TYR A 15 8.84 -17.61 -7.98
CA TYR A 15 9.96 -18.17 -8.75
C TYR A 15 9.45 -18.88 -10.01
N PRO A 16 10.15 -18.73 -11.17
CA PRO A 16 11.44 -18.07 -11.35
C PRO A 16 11.40 -16.55 -11.61
N LEU A 17 10.25 -15.88 -11.67
CA LEU A 17 10.13 -14.46 -12.03
C LEU A 17 10.93 -13.54 -11.10
N THR A 18 10.99 -13.87 -9.83
CA THR A 18 11.62 -13.05 -8.77
C THR A 18 13.05 -13.49 -8.41
N ARG A 19 13.70 -14.32 -9.25
CA ARG A 19 15.10 -14.75 -8.99
C ARG A 19 16.13 -13.64 -9.10
N VAL A 20 15.84 -12.63 -9.89
CA VAL A 20 16.77 -11.53 -10.21
C VAL A 20 16.15 -10.15 -10.03
N THR A 21 14.95 -10.06 -9.47
CA THR A 21 14.25 -8.81 -9.26
C THR A 21 13.23 -8.92 -8.13
N SER A 22 12.96 -7.81 -7.46
CA SER A 22 11.88 -7.70 -6.50
C SER A 22 10.52 -7.99 -7.14
N LYS A 23 9.62 -8.63 -6.39
CA LYS A 23 8.22 -8.81 -6.80
C LYS A 23 7.56 -7.49 -7.20
N GLN A 24 7.80 -6.45 -6.43
CA GLN A 24 7.19 -5.14 -6.60
C GLN A 24 7.69 -4.37 -7.82
N LEU A 25 8.74 -4.86 -8.49
CA LEU A 25 9.22 -4.38 -9.80
C LEU A 25 8.62 -5.14 -10.98
N LEU A 26 7.92 -6.27 -10.74
CA LEU A 26 7.20 -6.96 -11.80
C LEU A 26 6.05 -6.09 -12.33
N PRO A 27 5.74 -6.20 -13.63
CA PRO A 27 4.65 -5.44 -14.22
C PRO A 27 3.28 -5.96 -13.76
N ILE A 28 2.37 -5.05 -13.48
CA ILE A 28 0.94 -5.29 -13.40
C ILE A 28 0.32 -4.53 -14.57
N TYR A 29 0.05 -5.23 -15.63
CA TYR A 29 -0.44 -4.74 -16.91
C TYR A 29 0.51 -3.71 -17.55
N ASP A 30 0.38 -2.42 -17.29
CA ASP A 30 1.03 -1.32 -18.00
C ASP A 30 2.15 -0.61 -17.21
N LYS A 31 2.36 -0.97 -15.93
CA LYS A 31 3.35 -0.33 -15.07
C LYS A 31 3.89 -1.25 -13.98
N PRO A 32 5.03 -0.93 -13.34
CA PRO A 32 5.56 -1.69 -12.21
C PRO A 32 4.57 -1.72 -11.03
N MET A 33 4.51 -2.85 -10.33
CA MET A 33 3.60 -3.05 -9.20
C MET A 33 3.73 -1.98 -8.11
N ILE A 34 4.93 -1.48 -7.84
CA ILE A 34 5.19 -0.46 -6.82
C ILE A 34 4.41 0.86 -7.05
N TYR A 35 3.97 1.16 -8.27
CA TYR A 35 3.21 2.35 -8.59
C TYR A 35 1.83 2.35 -7.92
N TYR A 36 1.24 1.18 -7.68
CA TYR A 36 -0.08 1.05 -7.04
C TYR A 36 -0.06 1.44 -5.56
N PRO A 37 0.82 0.89 -4.70
CA PRO A 37 0.92 1.34 -3.31
C PRO A 37 1.43 2.78 -3.20
N LEU A 38 2.33 3.23 -4.09
CA LEU A 38 2.75 4.63 -4.14
C LEU A 38 1.55 5.55 -4.36
N SER A 39 0.74 5.26 -5.38
CA SER A 39 -0.51 5.98 -5.65
C SER A 39 -1.48 5.97 -4.47
N THR A 40 -1.57 4.86 -3.74
CA THR A 40 -2.42 4.74 -2.55
C THR A 40 -2.04 5.75 -1.47
N LEU A 41 -0.73 5.90 -1.18
CA LEU A 41 -0.25 6.88 -0.20
C LEU A 41 -0.42 8.31 -0.70
N MET A 42 -0.17 8.58 -1.98
CA MET A 42 -0.40 9.91 -2.58
C MET A 42 -1.88 10.30 -2.52
N LEU A 43 -2.80 9.37 -2.78
CA LEU A 43 -4.25 9.58 -2.65
C LEU A 43 -4.70 9.85 -1.21
N ALA A 44 -3.90 9.44 -0.21
CA ALA A 44 -4.10 9.79 1.19
C ALA A 44 -3.52 11.17 1.57
N GLY A 45 -2.94 11.89 0.60
CA GLY A 45 -2.28 13.18 0.83
C GLY A 45 -0.91 13.07 1.52
N ILE A 46 -0.24 11.93 1.37
CA ILE A 46 1.06 11.68 2.00
C ILE A 46 2.17 11.96 0.99
N GLU A 47 3.02 12.93 1.29
CA GLU A 47 4.11 13.39 0.43
C GLU A 47 5.48 12.85 0.85
N ASP A 48 5.72 12.61 2.14
CA ASP A 48 6.95 12.02 2.65
C ASP A 48 6.80 10.50 2.76
N ILE A 49 7.49 9.75 1.91
CA ILE A 49 7.32 8.29 1.80
C ILE A 49 8.67 7.58 1.90
N LEU A 50 8.75 6.59 2.79
CA LEU A 50 9.88 5.69 2.95
C LEU A 50 9.61 4.35 2.25
N ILE A 51 10.47 3.97 1.33
CA ILE A 51 10.45 2.65 0.70
C ILE A 51 11.44 1.76 1.45
N ILE A 52 10.93 0.70 2.08
CA ILE A 52 11.74 -0.30 2.78
C ILE A 52 11.82 -1.55 1.91
N SER A 53 13.02 -1.95 1.53
CA SER A 53 13.25 -3.10 0.65
C SER A 53 14.47 -3.92 1.06
N THR A 54 14.78 -4.96 0.29
CA THR A 54 15.99 -5.78 0.49
C THR A 54 17.26 -5.00 0.11
N PRO A 55 18.45 -5.40 0.58
CA PRO A 55 19.71 -4.80 0.14
C PRO A 55 19.89 -4.82 -1.38
N ASP A 56 19.50 -5.93 -2.03
CA ASP A 56 19.71 -6.14 -3.48
C ASP A 56 18.74 -5.32 -4.34
N ASP A 57 17.52 -5.06 -3.85
CA ASP A 57 16.48 -4.39 -4.62
C ASP A 57 16.38 -2.89 -4.36
N THR A 58 16.85 -2.40 -3.21
CA THR A 58 16.83 -0.96 -2.87
C THR A 58 17.47 -0.08 -3.96
N PRO A 59 18.62 -0.44 -4.58
CA PRO A 59 19.19 0.34 -5.68
C PRO A 59 18.26 0.44 -6.89
N ARG A 60 17.52 -0.62 -7.21
CA ARG A 60 16.58 -0.65 -8.36
C ARG A 60 15.37 0.23 -8.13
N PHE A 61 14.85 0.28 -6.89
CA PHE A 61 13.78 1.21 -6.54
C PHE A 61 14.25 2.66 -6.65
N LYS A 62 15.49 2.96 -6.21
CA LYS A 62 16.09 4.28 -6.38
C LYS A 62 16.25 4.67 -7.84
N GLU A 63 16.67 3.73 -8.70
CA GLU A 63 16.79 3.94 -10.14
C GLU A 63 15.43 4.22 -10.80
N LEU A 64 14.40 3.47 -10.41
CA LEU A 64 13.04 3.60 -10.97
C LEU A 64 12.33 4.88 -10.54
N LEU A 65 12.40 5.22 -9.25
CA LEU A 65 11.53 6.24 -8.63
C LEU A 65 12.28 7.53 -8.27
N GLY A 66 13.61 7.51 -8.29
CA GLY A 66 14.45 8.67 -7.94
C GLY A 66 14.26 9.11 -6.49
N ASP A 67 14.25 10.41 -6.29
CA ASP A 67 13.99 11.08 -5.01
C ASP A 67 12.51 11.46 -4.81
N GLY A 68 11.64 11.14 -5.77
CA GLY A 68 10.22 11.44 -5.75
C GLY A 68 9.85 12.77 -6.41
N SER A 69 10.81 13.60 -6.81
CA SER A 69 10.56 14.92 -7.39
C SER A 69 9.70 14.88 -8.66
N ASN A 70 9.80 13.80 -9.44
CA ASN A 70 8.95 13.58 -10.62
C ASN A 70 7.46 13.42 -10.28
N PHE A 71 7.15 13.08 -9.04
CA PHE A 71 5.80 12.91 -8.52
C PHE A 71 5.42 14.05 -7.54
N GLY A 72 6.28 15.06 -7.37
CA GLY A 72 6.08 16.15 -6.42
C GLY A 72 6.07 15.72 -4.95
N ILE A 73 6.71 14.61 -4.63
CA ILE A 73 6.82 14.04 -3.28
C ILE A 73 8.29 13.81 -2.89
N ASN A 74 8.54 13.44 -1.63
CA ASN A 74 9.87 13.13 -1.12
C ASN A 74 9.98 11.63 -0.86
N LEU A 75 10.85 10.93 -1.61
CA LEU A 75 11.13 9.52 -1.40
C LEU A 75 12.43 9.33 -0.62
N SER A 76 12.34 8.54 0.43
CA SER A 76 13.47 8.02 1.18
C SER A 76 13.54 6.50 1.07
N TYR A 77 14.69 5.92 1.36
CA TYR A 77 14.91 4.48 1.19
C TYR A 77 15.64 3.90 2.39
N ALA A 78 15.14 2.77 2.88
CA ALA A 78 15.78 2.00 3.93
C ALA A 78 15.87 0.52 3.55
N VAL A 79 16.80 -0.18 4.19
CA VAL A 79 17.03 -1.61 3.96
C VAL A 79 16.44 -2.41 5.11
N GLN A 80 15.65 -3.42 4.77
CA GLN A 80 15.26 -4.50 5.68
C GLN A 80 16.23 -5.68 5.43
N PRO A 81 17.17 -5.96 6.32
CA PRO A 81 18.21 -6.97 6.07
C PRO A 81 17.68 -8.40 6.10
N SER A 82 16.61 -8.65 6.84
CA SER A 82 15.92 -9.94 6.96
C SER A 82 14.41 -9.73 7.07
N PRO A 83 13.57 -10.68 6.58
CA PRO A 83 12.10 -10.54 6.61
C PRO A 83 11.52 -10.91 7.98
N ASP A 84 11.88 -10.15 9.03
CA ASP A 84 11.52 -10.45 10.42
C ASP A 84 10.09 -10.00 10.78
N GLY A 85 9.25 -9.77 9.80
CA GLY A 85 7.84 -9.44 9.97
C GLY A 85 7.48 -8.00 9.59
N LEU A 86 6.17 -7.74 9.45
CA LEU A 86 5.68 -6.45 8.93
C LEU A 86 5.85 -5.32 9.97
N ALA A 87 5.71 -5.60 11.26
CA ALA A 87 5.85 -4.59 12.30
C ALA A 87 7.29 -4.07 12.43
N GLN A 88 8.30 -4.80 11.95
CA GLN A 88 9.69 -4.35 11.89
C GLN A 88 9.85 -3.06 11.05
N ALA A 89 8.98 -2.84 10.06
CA ALA A 89 9.04 -1.66 9.20
C ALA A 89 8.99 -0.34 10.00
N PHE A 90 8.22 -0.29 11.09
CA PHE A 90 8.12 0.89 11.95
C PHE A 90 9.39 1.10 12.79
N ILE A 91 10.07 0.02 13.16
CA ILE A 91 11.35 0.08 13.90
C ILE A 91 12.46 0.56 12.96
N ILE A 92 12.51 0.04 11.72
CA ILE A 92 13.47 0.49 10.69
C ILE A 92 13.20 1.96 10.33
N GLY A 93 11.93 2.36 10.24
CA GLY A 93 11.49 3.71 9.90
C GLY A 93 11.47 4.70 11.07
N GLU A 94 11.97 4.36 12.27
CA GLU A 94 11.84 5.17 13.47
C GLU A 94 12.31 6.62 13.29
N GLU A 95 13.51 6.81 12.74
CA GLU A 95 14.06 8.14 12.49
C GLU A 95 13.24 8.93 11.46
N PHE A 96 12.77 8.25 10.40
CA PHE A 96 11.93 8.85 9.36
C PHE A 96 10.55 9.25 9.89
N ILE A 97 9.92 8.40 10.70
CA ILE A 97 8.59 8.65 11.30
C ILE A 97 8.68 9.79 12.31
N GLY A 98 9.73 9.79 13.15
CA GLY A 98 9.88 10.77 14.23
C GLY A 98 8.65 10.79 15.14
N ASN A 99 8.03 11.95 15.28
CA ASN A 99 6.82 12.16 16.08
C ASN A 99 5.52 12.23 15.26
N ASP A 100 5.57 11.92 13.96
CA ASP A 100 4.42 11.97 13.08
C ASP A 100 3.54 10.73 13.21
N THR A 101 2.28 10.85 12.78
CA THR A 101 1.43 9.71 12.44
C THR A 101 1.99 9.01 11.23
N CYS A 102 1.71 7.70 11.08
CA CYS A 102 2.29 6.90 10.01
C CYS A 102 1.26 6.02 9.33
N ALA A 103 1.26 6.03 7.99
CA ALA A 103 0.58 5.03 7.18
C ALA A 103 1.58 4.02 6.63
N MET A 104 1.18 2.75 6.55
CA MET A 104 1.98 1.71 5.87
C MET A 104 1.11 0.98 4.85
N VAL A 105 1.65 0.77 3.66
CA VAL A 105 1.06 -0.08 2.63
C VAL A 105 2.06 -1.16 2.21
N LEU A 106 1.56 -2.37 2.00
CA LEU A 106 2.37 -3.45 1.46
C LEU A 106 2.58 -3.24 -0.05
N GLY A 107 3.82 -3.39 -0.48
CA GLY A 107 4.25 -3.10 -1.85
C GLY A 107 3.62 -3.96 -2.95
N ASP A 108 2.88 -4.99 -2.57
CA ASP A 108 2.21 -5.95 -3.45
C ASP A 108 0.68 -5.87 -3.40
N ASN A 109 0.14 -4.83 -2.77
CA ASN A 109 -1.30 -4.63 -2.64
C ASN A 109 -1.81 -3.57 -3.63
N ILE A 110 -2.89 -3.90 -4.31
CA ILE A 110 -3.58 -3.02 -5.26
C ILE A 110 -4.97 -2.74 -4.72
N PHE A 111 -5.34 -1.46 -4.69
CA PHE A 111 -6.63 -0.98 -4.24
C PHE A 111 -7.32 -0.19 -5.35
N TYR A 112 -8.56 -0.53 -5.67
CA TYR A 112 -9.37 0.21 -6.63
C TYR A 112 -10.85 0.16 -6.24
N GLY A 113 -11.49 1.30 -6.20
CA GLY A 113 -12.92 1.37 -5.90
C GLY A 113 -13.41 2.77 -5.56
N SER A 114 -14.73 2.94 -5.64
CA SER A 114 -15.40 4.18 -5.31
C SER A 114 -15.22 4.54 -3.83
N TYR A 115 -15.16 5.83 -3.53
CA TYR A 115 -15.00 6.37 -2.18
C TYR A 115 -13.67 6.08 -1.48
N PHE A 116 -12.67 5.54 -2.21
CA PHE A 116 -11.39 5.19 -1.60
C PHE A 116 -10.70 6.40 -0.98
N ARG A 117 -10.67 7.55 -1.66
CA ARG A 117 -10.14 8.81 -1.10
C ARG A 117 -10.79 9.19 0.22
N LYS A 118 -12.12 9.02 0.33
CA LYS A 118 -12.83 9.30 1.58
C LYS A 118 -12.39 8.35 2.70
N ASN A 119 -12.28 7.05 2.39
CA ASN A 119 -11.82 6.06 3.36
C ASN A 119 -10.40 6.37 3.86
N LEU A 120 -9.51 6.81 2.96
CA LEU A 120 -8.15 7.22 3.30
C LEU A 120 -8.15 8.46 4.20
N ALA A 121 -8.91 9.50 3.84
CA ALA A 121 -9.04 10.73 4.63
C ALA A 121 -9.60 10.46 6.04
N ASP A 122 -10.61 9.59 6.15
CA ASP A 122 -11.17 9.17 7.43
C ASP A 122 -10.12 8.42 8.29
N ALA A 123 -9.23 7.63 7.67
CA ALA A 123 -8.15 6.92 8.37
C ALA A 123 -7.03 7.87 8.81
N VAL A 124 -6.65 8.85 7.97
CA VAL A 124 -5.70 9.91 8.34
C VAL A 124 -6.20 10.66 9.56
N LYS A 125 -7.46 11.12 9.54
CA LYS A 125 -8.08 11.82 10.66
C LYS A 125 -8.11 10.96 11.93
N ALA A 126 -8.45 9.67 11.81
CA ALA A 126 -8.46 8.77 12.95
C ALA A 126 -7.07 8.61 13.59
N ALA A 127 -5.99 8.57 12.77
CA ALA A 127 -4.62 8.52 13.27
C ALA A 127 -4.23 9.79 14.03
N GLU A 128 -4.64 10.96 13.55
CA GLU A 128 -4.44 12.25 14.24
C GLU A 128 -5.20 12.31 15.58
N GLU A 129 -6.33 11.61 15.69
CA GLU A 129 -7.12 11.46 16.92
C GLU A 129 -6.58 10.36 17.88
N GLY A 130 -5.44 9.74 17.56
CA GLY A 130 -4.79 8.72 18.38
C GLY A 130 -5.38 7.31 18.23
N TYR A 131 -5.91 6.98 17.05
CA TYR A 131 -6.40 5.64 16.71
C TYR A 131 -5.54 4.99 15.64
N ALA A 132 -5.48 3.66 15.66
CA ALA A 132 -5.07 2.86 14.51
C ALA A 132 -6.29 2.53 13.64
N THR A 133 -6.09 2.45 12.32
CA THR A 133 -7.12 2.02 11.37
C THR A 133 -6.59 0.90 10.49
N ILE A 134 -7.36 -0.21 10.43
CA ILE A 134 -7.17 -1.32 9.51
C ILE A 134 -8.31 -1.36 8.50
N PHE A 135 -8.08 -1.98 7.33
CA PHE A 135 -9.08 -2.11 6.28
C PHE A 135 -9.50 -3.56 6.14
N GLY A 136 -10.80 -3.83 6.35
CA GLY A 136 -11.40 -5.15 6.24
C GLY A 136 -11.97 -5.40 4.85
N TYR A 137 -11.65 -6.53 4.25
CA TYR A 137 -12.16 -6.97 2.95
C TYR A 137 -12.71 -8.39 3.02
N TYR A 138 -13.88 -8.63 2.45
CA TYR A 138 -14.52 -9.95 2.47
C TYR A 138 -13.85 -10.91 1.50
N VAL A 139 -13.41 -12.07 2.00
CA VAL A 139 -12.75 -13.12 1.21
C VAL A 139 -13.43 -14.47 1.41
N LYS A 140 -13.20 -15.41 0.50
CA LYS A 140 -13.76 -16.77 0.56
C LYS A 140 -12.84 -17.75 1.31
N ASP A 141 -11.55 -17.43 1.39
CA ASP A 141 -10.47 -18.23 1.95
C ASP A 141 -9.74 -17.46 3.10
N PRO A 142 -10.48 -17.12 4.18
CA PRO A 142 -9.98 -16.23 5.24
C PRO A 142 -8.77 -16.78 6.01
N GLU A 143 -8.58 -18.10 6.07
CA GLU A 143 -7.49 -18.77 6.79
C GLU A 143 -6.09 -18.37 6.28
N ARG A 144 -6.00 -17.74 5.11
CA ARG A 144 -4.73 -17.30 4.53
C ARG A 144 -4.23 -15.96 5.06
N PHE A 145 -5.09 -15.20 5.73
CA PHE A 145 -4.88 -13.80 6.08
C PHE A 145 -5.01 -13.52 7.58
N GLY A 146 -4.55 -12.36 8.00
CA GLY A 146 -4.99 -11.79 9.26
C GLY A 146 -6.49 -11.48 9.20
N ILE A 147 -7.25 -11.86 10.22
CA ILE A 147 -8.71 -11.76 10.25
C ILE A 147 -9.13 -10.74 11.30
N VAL A 148 -10.15 -9.94 10.96
CA VAL A 148 -10.81 -9.03 11.89
C VAL A 148 -12.26 -9.49 12.16
N GLU A 149 -12.62 -9.59 13.44
CA GLU A 149 -13.98 -9.74 13.90
C GLU A 149 -14.48 -8.40 14.46
N PHE A 150 -15.73 -8.03 14.16
CA PHE A 150 -16.33 -6.77 14.62
C PHE A 150 -17.84 -6.95 14.87
N ASP A 151 -18.41 -6.10 15.70
CA ASP A 151 -19.83 -6.09 16.01
C ASP A 151 -20.68 -5.37 14.95
N LYS A 152 -21.99 -5.30 15.15
CA LYS A 152 -22.93 -4.61 14.24
C LYS A 152 -22.67 -3.10 14.15
N GLN A 153 -22.04 -2.50 15.14
CA GLN A 153 -21.64 -1.11 15.20
C GLN A 153 -20.25 -0.87 14.57
N ARG A 154 -19.60 -1.95 14.07
CA ARG A 154 -18.24 -1.97 13.52
C ARG A 154 -17.13 -1.72 14.54
N ASN A 155 -17.40 -1.98 15.84
CA ASN A 155 -16.33 -2.02 16.82
C ASN A 155 -15.56 -3.32 16.66
N VAL A 156 -14.23 -3.24 16.63
CA VAL A 156 -13.37 -4.42 16.51
C VAL A 156 -13.43 -5.23 17.81
N ILE A 157 -13.72 -6.53 17.70
CA ILE A 157 -13.81 -7.49 18.81
C ILE A 157 -12.49 -8.26 18.93
N SER A 158 -11.98 -8.77 17.81
CA SER A 158 -10.74 -9.54 17.79
C SER A 158 -9.97 -9.37 16.46
N VAL A 159 -8.67 -9.60 16.53
CA VAL A 159 -7.78 -9.74 15.36
C VAL A 159 -6.94 -11.00 15.56
N GLU A 160 -6.88 -11.85 14.53
CA GLU A 160 -6.16 -13.14 14.56
C GLU A 160 -5.33 -13.34 13.29
N GLU A 161 -4.06 -13.71 13.44
CA GLU A 161 -3.17 -14.00 12.31
C GLU A 161 -3.38 -15.42 11.81
N LYS A 162 -3.82 -15.58 10.57
CA LYS A 162 -4.00 -16.85 9.85
C LYS A 162 -4.60 -17.97 10.72
N PRO A 163 -5.80 -17.74 11.29
CA PRO A 163 -6.42 -18.70 12.18
C PRO A 163 -6.83 -19.97 11.43
N GLN A 164 -6.68 -21.14 12.05
CA GLN A 164 -7.18 -22.42 11.49
C GLN A 164 -8.71 -22.46 11.40
N HIS A 165 -9.38 -21.74 12.30
CA HIS A 165 -10.84 -21.63 12.37
C HIS A 165 -11.22 -20.13 12.41
N PRO A 166 -11.30 -19.46 11.26
CA PRO A 166 -11.59 -18.03 11.20
C PRO A 166 -12.97 -17.69 11.77
N LYS A 167 -13.05 -16.68 12.63
CA LYS A 167 -14.31 -16.18 13.21
C LYS A 167 -15.09 -15.27 12.27
N SER A 168 -14.45 -14.81 11.22
CA SER A 168 -15.00 -13.89 10.24
C SER A 168 -14.39 -14.16 8.85
N ASN A 169 -15.10 -13.80 7.80
CA ASN A 169 -14.59 -13.77 6.43
C ASN A 169 -13.95 -12.43 6.05
N TYR A 170 -13.81 -11.49 6.99
CA TYR A 170 -13.15 -10.23 6.72
C TYR A 170 -11.67 -10.33 7.04
N CYS A 171 -10.84 -10.32 5.99
CA CYS A 171 -9.40 -10.24 6.15
C CYS A 171 -8.95 -8.79 6.34
N ILE A 172 -7.82 -8.62 7.01
CA ILE A 172 -7.12 -7.34 7.12
C ILE A 172 -6.25 -7.19 5.87
N THR A 173 -6.49 -6.14 5.10
CA THR A 173 -5.68 -5.85 3.90
C THR A 173 -4.31 -5.29 4.29
N GLY A 174 -3.40 -5.17 3.31
CA GLY A 174 -2.06 -4.63 3.54
C GLY A 174 -2.01 -3.09 3.55
N LEU A 175 -2.97 -2.43 4.20
CA LEU A 175 -3.01 -0.98 4.36
C LEU A 175 -3.37 -0.63 5.80
N TYR A 176 -2.53 0.19 6.44
CA TYR A 176 -2.58 0.47 7.87
C TYR A 176 -2.33 1.95 8.13
N PHE A 177 -3.05 2.53 9.07
CA PHE A 177 -2.83 3.89 9.56
C PHE A 177 -2.68 3.86 11.07
N TYR A 178 -1.69 4.56 11.61
CA TYR A 178 -1.37 4.57 13.03
C TYR A 178 -1.07 5.98 13.52
N ASP A 179 -1.31 6.20 14.80
CA ASP A 179 -0.89 7.41 15.50
C ASP A 179 0.65 7.46 15.67
N ASN A 180 1.16 8.51 16.29
CA ASN A 180 2.59 8.73 16.51
C ASN A 180 3.25 7.77 17.51
N ARG A 181 2.49 6.86 18.15
CA ARG A 181 3.01 5.86 19.07
C ARG A 181 3.41 4.55 18.38
N VAL A 182 3.18 4.45 17.08
CA VAL A 182 3.38 3.20 16.33
C VAL A 182 4.76 2.58 16.53
N VAL A 183 5.82 3.40 16.59
CA VAL A 183 7.18 2.89 16.81
C VAL A 183 7.32 2.27 18.20
N SER A 184 6.84 2.96 19.24
CA SER A 184 6.88 2.47 20.62
C SER A 184 6.02 1.23 20.82
N MET A 185 4.89 1.12 20.12
CA MET A 185 4.04 -0.06 20.10
C MET A 185 4.70 -1.22 19.35
N ALA A 186 5.31 -0.97 18.18
CA ALA A 186 6.02 -1.99 17.40
C ALA A 186 7.19 -2.61 18.19
N LYS A 187 7.92 -1.83 19.00
CA LYS A 187 8.99 -2.31 19.89
C LYS A 187 8.49 -3.25 21.00
N GLN A 188 7.18 -3.28 21.31
CA GLN A 188 6.59 -4.18 22.30
C GLN A 188 6.16 -5.51 21.68
N VAL A 189 6.04 -5.58 20.35
CA VAL A 189 5.67 -6.82 19.65
C VAL A 189 6.78 -7.86 19.83
N LYS A 190 6.39 -9.07 20.18
CA LYS A 190 7.32 -10.21 20.32
C LYS A 190 7.26 -11.08 19.08
N PRO A 191 8.37 -11.71 18.69
CA PRO A 191 8.35 -12.66 17.58
C PRO A 191 7.32 -13.78 17.81
N SER A 192 6.53 -14.05 16.78
CA SER A 192 5.56 -15.15 16.77
C SER A 192 6.25 -16.51 16.71
N ALA A 193 5.47 -17.61 16.72
CA ALA A 193 6.00 -18.95 16.49
C ALA A 193 6.73 -19.11 15.14
N ARG A 194 6.50 -18.18 14.18
CA ARG A 194 7.20 -18.10 12.89
C ARG A 194 8.51 -17.30 12.96
N GLY A 195 8.81 -16.69 14.10
CA GLY A 195 9.96 -15.78 14.29
C GLY A 195 9.71 -14.37 13.75
N GLU A 196 8.47 -14.02 13.37
CA GLU A 196 8.12 -12.75 12.76
C GLU A 196 7.47 -11.77 13.77
N LEU A 197 7.77 -10.48 13.64
CA LEU A 197 7.06 -9.40 14.33
C LEU A 197 5.76 -9.13 13.56
N GLU A 198 4.68 -9.78 14.00
CA GLU A 198 3.41 -9.76 13.30
C GLU A 198 2.71 -8.41 13.41
N ILE A 199 2.20 -7.92 12.27
CA ILE A 199 1.38 -6.71 12.26
C ILE A 199 0.06 -6.90 13.01
N THR A 200 -0.45 -8.13 13.04
CA THR A 200 -1.66 -8.49 13.78
C THR A 200 -1.46 -8.34 15.28
N ASP A 201 -0.25 -8.60 15.80
CA ASP A 201 0.06 -8.38 17.21
C ASP A 201 0.19 -6.89 17.54
N LEU A 202 0.75 -6.09 16.64
CA LEU A 202 0.71 -4.63 16.76
C LEU A 202 -0.73 -4.11 16.80
N ASN A 203 -1.59 -4.57 15.90
CA ASN A 203 -3.01 -4.20 15.88
C ASN A 203 -3.73 -4.63 17.19
N ARG A 204 -3.34 -5.78 17.77
CA ARG A 204 -3.89 -6.25 19.04
C ARG A 204 -3.52 -5.35 20.20
N LEU A 205 -2.33 -4.75 20.21
CA LEU A 205 -1.97 -3.75 21.23
C LEU A 205 -2.92 -2.54 21.18
N TYR A 206 -3.20 -2.01 19.99
CA TYR A 206 -4.17 -0.92 19.81
C TYR A 206 -5.60 -1.36 20.20
N LEU A 207 -5.99 -2.59 19.85
CA LEU A 207 -7.30 -3.14 20.22
C LEU A 207 -7.47 -3.20 21.75
N ASN A 208 -6.45 -3.66 22.48
CA ASN A 208 -6.48 -3.77 23.94
C ASN A 208 -6.62 -2.41 24.64
N GLU A 209 -6.19 -1.33 23.99
CA GLU A 209 -6.39 0.05 24.45
C GLU A 209 -7.72 0.66 24.00
N GLY A 210 -8.55 -0.08 23.23
CA GLY A 210 -9.78 0.45 22.63
C GLY A 210 -9.51 1.50 21.52
N LYS A 211 -8.33 1.44 20.90
CA LYS A 211 -7.83 2.40 19.92
C LYS A 211 -7.69 1.83 18.48
N LEU A 212 -8.30 0.68 18.18
CA LEU A 212 -8.31 0.09 16.86
C LEU A 212 -9.67 0.29 16.17
N LYS A 213 -9.66 0.90 14.99
CA LYS A 213 -10.83 1.06 14.12
C LYS A 213 -10.70 0.15 12.89
N VAL A 214 -11.84 -0.30 12.36
CA VAL A 214 -11.90 -1.00 11.07
C VAL A 214 -12.73 -0.20 10.07
N GLN A 215 -12.18 -0.02 8.86
CA GLN A 215 -12.92 0.45 7.70
C GLN A 215 -13.19 -0.71 6.76
N LEU A 216 -14.46 -0.91 6.37
CA LEU A 216 -14.83 -1.99 5.47
C LEU A 216 -14.82 -1.52 4.02
N LEU A 217 -14.03 -2.20 3.20
CA LEU A 217 -14.02 -2.06 1.75
C LEU A 217 -15.21 -2.86 1.20
N GLY A 218 -16.26 -2.14 0.79
CA GLY A 218 -17.55 -2.71 0.45
C GLY A 218 -17.67 -3.19 -1.01
N ARG A 219 -18.91 -3.41 -1.45
CA ARG A 219 -19.20 -3.80 -2.85
C ARG A 219 -18.71 -2.74 -3.83
N GLY A 220 -18.18 -3.20 -4.96
CA GLY A 220 -17.58 -2.33 -5.97
C GLY A 220 -16.16 -1.89 -5.67
N PHE A 221 -15.56 -2.41 -4.58
CA PHE A 221 -14.16 -2.24 -4.26
C PHE A 221 -13.39 -3.52 -4.63
N ALA A 222 -12.22 -3.36 -5.23
CA ALA A 222 -11.29 -4.43 -5.50
C ALA A 222 -10.02 -4.24 -4.65
N TRP A 223 -9.68 -5.26 -3.90
CA TRP A 223 -8.39 -5.44 -3.28
C TRP A 223 -7.75 -6.68 -3.85
N LEU A 224 -6.52 -6.55 -4.33
CA LEU A 224 -5.79 -7.62 -5.00
C LEU A 224 -4.45 -7.79 -4.27
N ASP A 225 -4.25 -9.00 -3.74
CA ASP A 225 -2.97 -9.47 -3.22
C ASP A 225 -2.26 -10.27 -4.31
N THR A 226 -1.10 -9.80 -4.75
CA THR A 226 -0.34 -10.37 -5.87
C THR A 226 0.69 -11.42 -5.39
N GLY A 227 0.35 -12.20 -4.37
CA GLY A 227 1.26 -13.13 -3.69
C GLY A 227 1.56 -14.44 -4.42
N THR A 228 0.81 -14.81 -5.46
CA THR A 228 0.96 -16.04 -6.24
C THR A 228 0.93 -15.76 -7.74
N MET A 229 1.31 -16.72 -8.59
CA MET A 229 1.28 -16.58 -10.04
C MET A 229 -0.14 -16.25 -10.54
N ASP A 230 -1.14 -16.96 -10.03
CA ASP A 230 -2.53 -16.77 -10.42
C ASP A 230 -3.03 -15.39 -9.99
N SER A 231 -2.76 -14.98 -8.74
CA SER A 231 -3.18 -13.65 -8.27
C SER A 231 -2.46 -12.49 -8.98
N LEU A 232 -1.20 -12.71 -9.42
CA LEU A 232 -0.48 -11.75 -10.26
C LEU A 232 -1.15 -11.58 -11.64
N MET A 233 -1.55 -12.68 -12.25
CA MET A 233 -2.28 -12.68 -13.52
C MET A 233 -3.66 -12.07 -13.38
N ASP A 234 -4.39 -12.43 -12.34
CA ASP A 234 -5.73 -11.90 -12.04
C ASP A 234 -5.68 -10.38 -11.84
N ALA A 235 -4.67 -9.88 -11.12
CA ALA A 235 -4.45 -8.45 -10.94
C ALA A 235 -4.20 -7.73 -12.28
N SER A 236 -3.33 -8.28 -13.13
CA SER A 236 -3.06 -7.71 -14.46
C SER A 236 -4.31 -7.71 -15.34
N THR A 237 -5.07 -8.80 -15.33
CA THR A 237 -6.33 -8.93 -16.11
C THR A 237 -7.40 -7.97 -15.60
N PHE A 238 -7.52 -7.81 -14.28
CA PHE A 238 -8.45 -6.85 -13.67
C PHE A 238 -8.12 -5.43 -14.10
N VAL A 239 -6.86 -5.01 -13.93
CA VAL A 239 -6.40 -3.66 -14.31
C VAL A 239 -6.66 -3.40 -15.78
N GLN A 240 -6.24 -4.32 -16.67
CA GLN A 240 -6.48 -4.24 -18.11
C GLN A 240 -7.97 -4.06 -18.42
N THR A 241 -8.82 -4.90 -17.84
CA THR A 241 -10.26 -4.88 -18.10
C THR A 241 -10.89 -3.56 -17.69
N VAL A 242 -10.59 -3.09 -16.49
CA VAL A 242 -11.14 -1.82 -15.96
C VAL A 242 -10.66 -0.65 -16.81
N GLN A 243 -9.35 -0.54 -17.05
CA GLN A 243 -8.78 0.55 -17.86
C GLN A 243 -9.37 0.58 -19.27
N SER A 244 -9.48 -0.59 -19.92
CA SER A 244 -10.04 -0.69 -21.27
C SER A 244 -11.53 -0.34 -21.36
N ARG A 245 -12.30 -0.58 -20.28
CA ARG A 245 -13.75 -0.34 -20.28
C ARG A 245 -14.13 1.06 -19.83
N GLN A 246 -13.37 1.60 -18.87
CA GLN A 246 -13.66 2.93 -18.31
C GLN A 246 -12.85 4.05 -18.97
N GLY A 247 -11.81 3.71 -19.72
CA GLY A 247 -10.92 4.69 -20.35
C GLY A 247 -10.01 5.43 -19.35
N VAL A 248 -9.84 4.94 -18.14
CA VAL A 248 -8.99 5.52 -17.08
C VAL A 248 -7.68 4.76 -16.95
N VAL A 249 -6.68 5.34 -16.30
CA VAL A 249 -5.49 4.61 -15.85
C VAL A 249 -5.54 4.46 -14.32
N ILE A 250 -5.53 3.23 -13.84
CA ILE A 250 -5.52 2.95 -12.40
C ILE A 250 -4.14 3.24 -11.85
N SER A 251 -4.08 4.06 -10.78
CA SER A 251 -2.84 4.30 -10.02
C SER A 251 -1.69 4.82 -10.90
N ALA A 252 -1.92 5.96 -11.55
CA ALA A 252 -0.89 6.74 -12.25
C ALA A 252 -0.35 7.82 -11.30
N PRO A 253 0.83 7.65 -10.68
CA PRO A 253 1.35 8.59 -9.69
C PRO A 253 1.48 10.02 -10.24
N GLU A 254 1.93 10.19 -11.50
CA GLU A 254 2.10 11.50 -12.12
C GLU A 254 0.76 12.22 -12.35
N GLU A 255 -0.28 11.47 -12.73
CA GLU A 255 -1.62 12.02 -12.87
C GLU A 255 -2.16 12.45 -11.51
N ILE A 256 -2.01 11.60 -10.48
CA ILE A 256 -2.41 11.91 -9.11
C ILE A 256 -1.67 13.15 -8.63
N ALA A 257 -0.36 13.23 -8.84
CA ALA A 257 0.47 14.39 -8.49
C ALA A 257 -0.04 15.69 -9.15
N TYR A 258 -0.41 15.62 -10.42
CA TYR A 258 -0.94 16.77 -11.15
C TYR A 258 -2.34 17.20 -10.62
N LEU A 259 -3.23 16.25 -10.39
CA LEU A 259 -4.57 16.52 -9.89
C LEU A 259 -4.58 17.06 -8.45
N GLU A 260 -3.61 16.63 -7.63
CA GLU A 260 -3.40 17.15 -6.26
C GLU A 260 -2.59 18.45 -6.23
N GLY A 261 -2.13 18.96 -7.39
CA GLY A 261 -1.35 20.19 -7.48
C GLY A 261 0.10 20.08 -6.98
N LEU A 262 0.62 18.86 -6.84
CA LEU A 262 2.00 18.58 -6.43
C LEU A 262 3.01 18.85 -7.56
N ILE A 263 2.58 18.71 -8.82
CA ILE A 263 3.37 19.01 -10.01
C ILE A 263 2.60 19.91 -10.95
N THR A 264 3.35 20.65 -11.78
CA THR A 264 2.76 21.53 -12.81
C THR A 264 2.38 20.74 -14.07
N LYS A 265 1.57 21.39 -14.94
CA LYS A 265 1.26 20.86 -16.26
C LYS A 265 2.51 20.57 -17.10
N GLU A 266 3.51 21.44 -17.04
CA GLU A 266 4.78 21.32 -17.75
C GLU A 266 5.55 20.08 -17.30
N GLN A 267 5.60 19.83 -15.97
CA GLN A 267 6.23 18.63 -15.41
C GLN A 267 5.49 17.36 -15.83
N LEU A 268 4.15 17.37 -15.83
CA LEU A 268 3.36 16.23 -16.33
C LEU A 268 3.63 15.95 -17.82
N LEU A 269 3.76 16.99 -18.65
CA LEU A 269 4.11 16.85 -20.06
C LEU A 269 5.55 16.32 -20.26
N GLU A 270 6.48 16.67 -19.38
CA GLU A 270 7.85 16.09 -19.39
C GLU A 270 7.81 14.60 -19.05
N SER A 271 7.06 14.19 -18.03
CA SER A 271 6.84 12.77 -17.72
C SER A 271 6.21 12.03 -18.89
N ALA A 272 5.20 12.62 -19.54
CA ALA A 272 4.59 12.03 -20.74
C ALA A 272 5.61 11.84 -21.89
N LYS A 273 6.52 12.79 -22.10
CA LYS A 273 7.60 12.67 -23.10
C LYS A 273 8.61 11.57 -22.75
N MET A 274 8.94 11.42 -21.46
CA MET A 274 9.86 10.36 -20.99
C MET A 274 9.29 8.96 -21.29
N TYR A 275 7.98 8.76 -21.17
CA TYR A 275 7.32 7.51 -21.51
C TYR A 275 7.05 7.32 -23.01
N GLY A 276 7.31 8.34 -23.81
CA GLY A 276 7.29 8.29 -25.28
C GLY A 276 5.92 7.95 -25.87
N LYS A 277 5.88 6.97 -26.79
CA LYS A 277 4.65 6.54 -27.46
C LYS A 277 3.92 5.41 -26.73
N SER A 278 4.23 5.17 -25.47
CA SER A 278 3.49 4.18 -24.69
C SER A 278 2.06 4.65 -24.42
N PRO A 279 1.08 3.74 -24.28
CA PRO A 279 -0.27 4.12 -23.90
C PRO A 279 -0.32 4.93 -22.58
N TYR A 280 0.60 4.64 -21.66
CA TYR A 280 0.73 5.37 -20.39
C TYR A 280 1.17 6.85 -20.63
N GLY A 281 2.19 7.07 -21.46
CA GLY A 281 2.62 8.43 -21.81
C GLY A 281 1.56 9.23 -22.58
N GLU A 282 0.85 8.60 -23.50
CA GLU A 282 -0.27 9.25 -24.21
C GLU A 282 -1.40 9.62 -23.26
N HIS A 283 -1.71 8.78 -22.26
CA HIS A 283 -2.69 9.10 -21.23
C HIS A 283 -2.28 10.35 -20.44
N LEU A 284 -1.05 10.42 -19.92
CA LEU A 284 -0.57 11.61 -19.18
C LEU A 284 -0.66 12.89 -20.01
N LYS A 285 -0.39 12.79 -21.30
CA LYS A 285 -0.55 13.93 -22.23
C LYS A 285 -2.00 14.37 -22.35
N LEU A 286 -2.96 13.44 -22.47
CA LEU A 286 -4.38 13.75 -22.53
C LEU A 286 -4.87 14.41 -21.22
N VAL A 287 -4.38 13.93 -20.08
CA VAL A 287 -4.66 14.54 -18.76
C VAL A 287 -4.14 15.99 -18.73
N ALA A 288 -2.89 16.22 -19.11
CA ALA A 288 -2.27 17.56 -19.15
C ALA A 288 -3.01 18.52 -20.11
N GLU A 289 -3.59 18.01 -21.20
CA GLU A 289 -4.38 18.79 -22.17
C GLU A 289 -5.83 19.04 -21.71
N GLY A 290 -6.24 18.52 -20.54
CA GLY A 290 -7.61 18.65 -20.03
C GLY A 290 -8.65 17.90 -20.86
N LYS A 291 -8.22 16.86 -21.60
CA LYS A 291 -9.09 16.01 -22.43
C LYS A 291 -9.65 14.82 -21.67
N PHE A 292 -9.27 14.67 -20.41
CA PHE A 292 -9.82 13.69 -19.49
C PHE A 292 -10.75 14.38 -18.50
N VAL A 293 -11.99 13.91 -18.42
CA VAL A 293 -12.99 14.37 -17.45
C VAL A 293 -13.35 13.17 -16.58
N TYR A 294 -13.18 13.30 -15.28
CA TYR A 294 -13.57 12.31 -14.26
C TYR A 294 -14.99 12.58 -13.76
#